data_58f8a9ccbdb1da503f41dc69d86a3672
#
_entry.id   58f8a9ccbdb1da503f41dc69d86a3672
#
_cell.length_a   1.000
_cell.length_b   1.000
_cell.length_c   1.000
_cell.angle_alpha   90.00
_cell.angle_beta   90.00
_cell.angle_gamma   90.00
#
_symmetry.space_group_name_H-M   'P 1'
#
loop_
_entity.id
_entity.type
_entity.pdbx_description
1 polymer ?
#
loop_
_entity_poly.entity_id
_entity_poly.type
_entity_poly.pdbx_seq_one_letter_code
_entity_poly.pdbx_strand_id
1 'polypeptide(L)'
;MANIETCNIANRLGRWADEKPDSPAIVEISSGKQKTFKELENESSLLASGLIQSGMKPGNRVLLMVPYGIDFVILAFAMFKAGLVSVLIDPGLGKINVLKCIKQIQPQGMIAISLAHAIRKLLPTTFKSIEHNVTIGKRWFWGGTTLRQLQDSRQTGFKMPIMKEDDAAAILFTSGSTGPAKGVLYTHGIFNHQVRVLQEQFDIQTDEIDLPTFPLFGLFNSGLGVTSIIPEMDATRPAQVEPKNIIGPINDFKISSSFGSPALWDTVSQFCRNKNIQLPTLKRIIMAGAPVSGKLLQRFENIVTEECKIHTPYGATEVLPVSLIDRQEILKQTWQFSNKGEGICVGRAIPKVEIRIIAITDHPILEWGEAIQVTPNTVGEIVIKAPWATRTYYNREDLTKLAKIKDGNSFWHRMGDVGRLDEKNRLWFYGRKNQRVITGVKTLFTIPCEAIFNQHPDVKRSALVGIGLRTKQEPIIVIEPTNPNRLKSSVVLNKFKEELLELGTKTALTQSIKKILFYPKFPVDVRHNAKIYREKLSLWAEKQ
;
A
#
# COMPACT_ATOMS: atom_id res chain seq x y z
N MET A 1 1.67 -5.93 42.65
CA MET A 1 1.18 -6.46 41.37
C MET A 1 1.81 -5.61 40.29
N ALA A 2 2.66 -6.18 39.45
CA ALA A 2 3.25 -5.43 38.34
C ALA A 2 2.09 -4.93 37.43
N ASN A 3 2.04 -3.63 37.16
CA ASN A 3 1.14 -3.07 36.16
C ASN A 3 1.47 -3.77 34.83
N ILE A 4 0.62 -4.70 34.42
CA ILE A 4 0.70 -5.26 33.07
C ILE A 4 0.25 -4.12 32.13
N GLU A 5 1.22 -3.39 31.60
CA GLU A 5 0.94 -2.39 30.58
C GLU A 5 0.30 -3.09 29.38
N THR A 6 -0.92 -2.69 29.05
CA THR A 6 -1.58 -3.20 27.85
C THR A 6 -0.91 -2.65 26.60
N CYS A 7 -0.59 -3.52 25.65
CA CYS A 7 0.00 -3.16 24.35
C CYS A 7 -1.03 -2.68 23.31
N ASN A 8 -2.27 -2.39 23.73
CA ASN A 8 -3.32 -1.96 22.81
C ASN A 8 -2.91 -0.69 22.07
N ILE A 9 -2.92 -0.73 20.72
CA ILE A 9 -2.58 0.42 19.88
C ILE A 9 -3.46 1.65 20.15
N ALA A 10 -4.70 1.44 20.62
CA ALA A 10 -5.62 2.50 20.96
C ALA A 10 -5.16 3.38 22.15
N ASN A 11 -4.26 2.90 23.00
CA ASN A 11 -3.69 3.70 24.11
C ASN A 11 -2.98 4.96 23.61
N ARG A 12 -2.48 4.93 22.37
CA ARG A 12 -1.83 6.11 21.76
C ARG A 12 -2.81 7.27 21.57
N LEU A 13 -4.05 6.97 21.18
CA LEU A 13 -5.09 8.00 21.05
C LEU A 13 -5.44 8.57 22.43
N GLY A 14 -5.61 7.70 23.46
CA GLY A 14 -5.87 8.12 24.84
C GLY A 14 -4.82 9.09 25.35
N ARG A 15 -3.54 8.79 25.13
CA ARG A 15 -2.43 9.69 25.48
C ARG A 15 -2.60 11.08 24.86
N TRP A 16 -2.91 11.19 23.58
CA TRP A 16 -3.10 12.50 22.92
C TRP A 16 -4.36 13.22 23.37
N ALA A 17 -5.41 12.47 23.74
CA ALA A 17 -6.62 13.04 24.34
C ALA A 17 -6.36 13.66 25.71
N ASP A 18 -5.34 13.20 26.45
CA ASP A 18 -4.90 13.76 27.71
C ASP A 18 -3.92 14.93 27.51
N GLU A 19 -2.96 14.80 26.59
CA GLU A 19 -1.90 15.81 26.36
C GLU A 19 -2.38 17.05 25.59
N LYS A 20 -3.34 16.86 24.64
CA LYS A 20 -3.89 17.96 23.80
C LYS A 20 -5.37 17.75 23.45
N PRO A 21 -6.26 17.76 24.47
CA PRO A 21 -7.67 17.39 24.33
C PRO A 21 -8.43 18.20 23.28
N ASP A 22 -8.19 19.49 23.20
CA ASP A 22 -8.95 20.42 22.36
C ASP A 22 -8.34 20.62 20.95
N SER A 23 -7.18 20.02 20.69
CA SER A 23 -6.55 20.11 19.37
C SER A 23 -7.34 19.27 18.34
N PRO A 24 -7.51 19.76 17.12
CA PRO A 24 -8.13 18.98 16.05
C PRO A 24 -7.33 17.69 15.79
N ALA A 25 -7.99 16.53 15.87
CA ALA A 25 -7.40 15.25 15.49
C ALA A 25 -7.70 14.93 14.02
N ILE A 26 -8.90 15.29 13.55
CA ILE A 26 -9.36 14.97 12.21
C ILE A 26 -10.36 16.01 11.71
N VAL A 27 -10.19 16.44 10.47
CA VAL A 27 -11.12 17.32 9.73
C VAL A 27 -11.49 16.64 8.43
N GLU A 28 -12.78 16.51 8.13
CA GLU A 28 -13.30 15.90 6.91
C GLU A 28 -13.89 16.98 6.02
N ILE A 29 -13.20 17.28 4.92
CA ILE A 29 -13.56 18.38 4.00
C ILE A 29 -14.95 18.19 3.40
N SER A 30 -15.28 16.97 2.95
CA SER A 30 -16.54 16.68 2.27
C SER A 30 -17.79 16.93 3.11
N SER A 31 -17.68 16.77 4.43
CA SER A 31 -18.81 17.00 5.37
C SER A 31 -18.69 18.30 6.17
N GLY A 32 -17.53 18.95 6.14
CA GLY A 32 -17.22 20.10 6.99
C GLY A 32 -17.13 19.78 8.49
N LYS A 33 -17.09 18.50 8.85
CA LYS A 33 -17.01 18.05 10.25
C LYS A 33 -15.58 17.94 10.72
N GLN A 34 -15.39 18.14 12.02
CA GLN A 34 -14.12 17.91 12.69
C GLN A 34 -14.32 17.23 14.04
N LYS A 35 -13.26 16.59 14.54
CA LYS A 35 -13.17 16.02 15.88
C LYS A 35 -11.84 16.39 16.51
N THR A 36 -11.88 16.75 17.79
CA THR A 36 -10.68 16.90 18.63
C THR A 36 -10.18 15.53 19.09
N PHE A 37 -8.97 15.48 19.65
CA PHE A 37 -8.45 14.22 20.20
C PHE A 37 -9.33 13.70 21.35
N LYS A 38 -9.88 14.59 22.19
CA LYS A 38 -10.80 14.23 23.27
C LYS A 38 -12.12 13.67 22.77
N GLU A 39 -12.70 14.29 21.74
CA GLU A 39 -13.93 13.81 21.13
C GLU A 39 -13.72 12.44 20.47
N LEU A 40 -12.61 12.28 19.74
CA LEU A 40 -12.28 11.02 19.07
C LEU A 40 -12.05 9.87 20.09
N GLU A 41 -11.38 10.17 21.21
CA GLU A 41 -11.19 9.23 22.33
C GLU A 41 -12.52 8.83 22.96
N ASN A 42 -13.36 9.81 23.29
CA ASN A 42 -14.65 9.57 23.95
C ASN A 42 -15.61 8.78 23.06
N GLU A 43 -15.77 9.18 21.79
CA GLU A 43 -16.67 8.52 20.87
C GLU A 43 -16.21 7.09 20.55
N SER A 44 -14.92 6.86 20.36
CA SER A 44 -14.41 5.52 20.15
C SER A 44 -14.54 4.62 21.39
N SER A 45 -14.41 5.18 22.60
CA SER A 45 -14.62 4.43 23.85
C SER A 45 -16.09 4.05 24.05
N LEU A 46 -16.99 4.99 23.75
CA LEU A 46 -18.45 4.75 23.81
C LEU A 46 -18.86 3.65 22.82
N LEU A 47 -18.37 3.73 21.59
CA LEU A 47 -18.64 2.70 20.58
C LEU A 47 -18.02 1.35 20.94
N ALA A 48 -16.84 1.32 21.53
CA ALA A 48 -16.21 0.07 22.00
C ALA A 48 -17.10 -0.62 23.05
N SER A 49 -17.61 0.15 24.01
CA SER A 49 -18.60 -0.35 24.98
C SER A 49 -19.84 -0.93 24.30
N GLY A 50 -20.44 -0.17 23.36
CA GLY A 50 -21.62 -0.61 22.63
C GLY A 50 -21.38 -1.88 21.79
N LEU A 51 -20.20 -2.03 21.17
CA LEU A 51 -19.83 -3.23 20.41
C LEU A 51 -19.77 -4.48 21.33
N ILE A 52 -19.16 -4.37 22.50
CA ILE A 52 -19.13 -5.47 23.48
C ILE A 52 -20.54 -5.81 23.97
N GLN A 53 -21.37 -4.81 24.28
CA GLN A 53 -22.76 -5.03 24.70
C GLN A 53 -23.63 -5.66 23.62
N SER A 54 -23.34 -5.40 22.34
CA SER A 54 -24.02 -6.04 21.21
C SER A 54 -23.67 -7.53 21.06
N GLY A 55 -22.84 -8.08 21.96
CA GLY A 55 -22.45 -9.48 22.00
C GLY A 55 -21.09 -9.79 21.34
N MET A 56 -20.41 -8.81 20.77
CA MET A 56 -19.06 -9.02 20.23
C MET A 56 -18.06 -9.25 21.35
N LYS A 57 -17.09 -10.14 21.14
CA LYS A 57 -16.09 -10.55 22.14
C LYS A 57 -14.69 -10.24 21.66
N PRO A 58 -13.73 -9.91 22.56
CA PRO A 58 -12.33 -9.78 22.18
C PRO A 58 -11.87 -10.96 21.32
N GLY A 59 -11.09 -10.68 20.27
CA GLY A 59 -10.66 -11.67 19.28
C GLY A 59 -11.66 -11.94 18.14
N ASN A 60 -12.91 -11.48 18.22
CA ASN A 60 -13.83 -11.58 17.09
C ASN A 60 -13.30 -10.80 15.87
N ARG A 61 -13.32 -11.45 14.71
CA ARG A 61 -12.99 -10.79 13.43
C ARG A 61 -14.21 -10.04 12.93
N VAL A 62 -14.05 -8.74 12.76
CA VAL A 62 -15.15 -7.85 12.36
C VAL A 62 -14.81 -7.16 11.04
N LEU A 63 -15.61 -7.43 10.02
CA LEU A 63 -15.47 -6.82 8.70
C LEU A 63 -15.90 -5.36 8.76
N LEU A 64 -14.99 -4.44 8.46
CA LEU A 64 -15.24 -2.99 8.41
C LEU A 64 -15.39 -2.54 6.95
N MET A 65 -16.62 -2.22 6.53
CA MET A 65 -16.94 -1.75 5.17
C MET A 65 -17.58 -0.36 5.22
N VAL A 66 -16.76 0.61 5.58
CA VAL A 66 -17.10 2.01 5.76
C VAL A 66 -16.17 2.86 4.91
N PRO A 67 -16.65 3.90 4.21
CA PRO A 67 -15.80 4.85 3.51
C PRO A 67 -14.78 5.50 4.45
N TYR A 68 -13.62 5.86 3.91
CA TYR A 68 -12.64 6.61 4.69
C TYR A 68 -13.20 7.99 5.06
N GLY A 69 -13.18 8.31 6.33
CA GLY A 69 -13.72 9.51 6.94
C GLY A 69 -13.64 9.42 8.46
N ILE A 70 -14.27 10.35 9.14
CA ILE A 70 -14.32 10.42 10.61
C ILE A 70 -14.87 9.12 11.20
N ASP A 71 -16.01 8.63 10.70
CA ASP A 71 -16.64 7.39 11.19
C ASP A 71 -15.71 6.17 11.08
N PHE A 72 -14.94 6.07 9.98
CA PHE A 72 -13.97 5.00 9.81
C PHE A 72 -12.90 5.01 10.90
N VAL A 73 -12.34 6.19 11.21
CA VAL A 73 -11.29 6.33 12.23
C VAL A 73 -11.84 6.02 13.63
N ILE A 74 -13.01 6.58 13.98
CA ILE A 74 -13.68 6.31 15.26
C ILE A 74 -13.94 4.82 15.44
N LEU A 75 -14.48 4.15 14.42
CA LEU A 75 -14.80 2.73 14.46
C LEU A 75 -13.55 1.85 14.53
N ALA A 76 -12.48 2.18 13.82
CA ALA A 76 -11.23 1.44 13.91
C ALA A 76 -10.67 1.50 15.34
N PHE A 77 -10.63 2.68 15.97
CA PHE A 77 -10.20 2.81 17.36
C PHE A 77 -11.18 2.13 18.34
N ALA A 78 -12.49 2.21 18.10
CA ALA A 78 -13.48 1.49 18.90
C ALA A 78 -13.26 -0.04 18.85
N MET A 79 -12.95 -0.58 17.67
CA MET A 79 -12.65 -2.00 17.51
C MET A 79 -11.37 -2.38 18.24
N PHE A 80 -10.31 -1.59 18.15
CA PHE A 80 -9.06 -1.83 18.90
C PHE A 80 -9.30 -1.78 20.41
N LYS A 81 -10.06 -0.79 20.90
CA LYS A 81 -10.43 -0.67 22.31
C LYS A 81 -11.26 -1.87 22.79
N ALA A 82 -12.14 -2.39 21.97
CA ALA A 82 -12.94 -3.57 22.27
C ALA A 82 -12.16 -4.90 22.13
N GLY A 83 -10.87 -4.86 21.74
CA GLY A 83 -10.07 -6.05 21.49
C GLY A 83 -10.52 -6.86 20.27
N LEU A 84 -11.26 -6.23 19.34
CA LEU A 84 -11.72 -6.87 18.11
C LEU A 84 -10.65 -6.85 17.05
N VAL A 85 -10.66 -7.85 16.17
CA VAL A 85 -9.74 -7.93 15.02
C VAL A 85 -10.39 -7.27 13.82
N SER A 86 -9.87 -6.11 13.42
CA SER A 86 -10.38 -5.34 12.27
C SER A 86 -10.05 -6.02 10.95
N VAL A 87 -11.05 -6.41 10.17
CA VAL A 87 -10.86 -7.00 8.84
C VAL A 87 -11.07 -5.92 7.78
N LEU A 88 -9.99 -5.55 7.10
CA LEU A 88 -9.98 -4.53 6.05
C LEU A 88 -9.70 -5.19 4.70
N ILE A 89 -10.66 -5.08 3.78
CA ILE A 89 -10.56 -5.63 2.44
C ILE A 89 -10.62 -4.47 1.44
N ASP A 90 -9.58 -4.31 0.65
CA ASP A 90 -9.53 -3.27 -0.38
C ASP A 90 -10.61 -3.53 -1.46
N PRO A 91 -11.57 -2.61 -1.67
CA PRO A 91 -12.56 -2.74 -2.75
C PRO A 91 -11.95 -2.82 -4.15
N GLY A 92 -10.74 -2.28 -4.33
CA GLY A 92 -9.96 -2.35 -5.58
C GLY A 92 -9.58 -3.77 -6.01
N LEU A 93 -9.69 -4.77 -5.11
CA LEU A 93 -9.55 -6.19 -5.45
C LEU A 93 -10.62 -6.69 -6.44
N GLY A 94 -11.73 -5.96 -6.59
CA GLY A 94 -12.88 -6.36 -7.38
C GLY A 94 -13.82 -7.31 -6.64
N LYS A 95 -15.10 -7.25 -7.00
CA LYS A 95 -16.21 -7.91 -6.28
C LYS A 95 -15.96 -9.40 -5.98
N ILE A 96 -15.50 -10.16 -6.97
CA ILE A 96 -15.28 -11.62 -6.83
C ILE A 96 -14.20 -11.91 -5.78
N ASN A 97 -13.09 -11.19 -5.80
CA ASN A 97 -12.00 -11.39 -4.85
C ASN A 97 -12.38 -10.94 -3.44
N VAL A 98 -13.11 -9.84 -3.29
CA VAL A 98 -13.67 -9.40 -2.00
C VAL A 98 -14.52 -10.51 -1.38
N LEU A 99 -15.43 -11.13 -2.14
CA LEU A 99 -16.27 -12.24 -1.65
C LEU A 99 -15.42 -13.48 -1.27
N LYS A 100 -14.36 -13.78 -2.03
CA LYS A 100 -13.42 -14.86 -1.67
C LYS A 100 -12.69 -14.56 -0.36
N CYS A 101 -12.25 -13.33 -0.12
CA CYS A 101 -11.63 -12.91 1.13
C CYS A 101 -12.58 -13.07 2.31
N ILE A 102 -13.84 -12.67 2.17
CA ILE A 102 -14.86 -12.81 3.22
C ILE A 102 -15.10 -14.29 3.57
N LYS A 103 -15.21 -15.15 2.56
CA LYS A 103 -15.33 -16.61 2.75
C LYS A 103 -14.12 -17.20 3.47
N GLN A 104 -12.91 -16.73 3.15
CA GLN A 104 -11.67 -17.21 3.77
C GLN A 104 -11.58 -16.81 5.24
N ILE A 105 -11.95 -15.56 5.56
CA ILE A 105 -11.78 -15.01 6.92
C ILE A 105 -12.88 -15.45 7.86
N GLN A 106 -14.09 -15.70 7.37
CA GLN A 106 -15.27 -16.06 8.17
C GLN A 106 -15.48 -15.10 9.35
N PRO A 107 -15.74 -13.80 9.08
CA PRO A 107 -15.90 -12.81 10.15
C PRO A 107 -17.14 -13.11 11.00
N GLN A 108 -17.05 -12.89 12.32
CA GLN A 108 -18.19 -13.01 13.23
C GLN A 108 -19.04 -11.73 13.29
N GLY A 109 -18.42 -10.59 12.96
CA GLY A 109 -19.12 -9.30 12.93
C GLY A 109 -18.96 -8.56 11.61
N MET A 110 -19.87 -7.63 11.36
CA MET A 110 -19.82 -6.73 10.20
C MET A 110 -20.30 -5.35 10.59
N ILE A 111 -19.45 -4.35 10.41
CA ILE A 111 -19.79 -2.93 10.54
C ILE A 111 -19.73 -2.31 9.15
N ALA A 112 -20.87 -1.85 8.62
CA ALA A 112 -20.93 -1.47 7.22
C ALA A 112 -22.04 -0.48 6.90
N ILE A 113 -21.91 0.18 5.75
CA ILE A 113 -22.97 0.99 5.16
C ILE A 113 -24.14 0.12 4.67
N SER A 114 -25.31 0.74 4.51
CA SER A 114 -26.57 0.06 4.10
C SER A 114 -26.43 -0.81 2.86
N LEU A 115 -25.70 -0.32 1.83
CA LEU A 115 -25.49 -1.07 0.58
C LEU A 115 -24.75 -2.39 0.81
N ALA A 116 -23.73 -2.41 1.67
CA ALA A 116 -22.97 -3.62 1.96
C ALA A 116 -23.82 -4.66 2.71
N HIS A 117 -24.72 -4.23 3.61
CA HIS A 117 -25.68 -5.11 4.26
C HIS A 117 -26.72 -5.67 3.28
N ALA A 118 -27.19 -4.89 2.30
CA ALA A 118 -28.06 -5.38 1.25
C ALA A 118 -27.38 -6.50 0.44
N ILE A 119 -26.11 -6.31 0.05
CA ILE A 119 -25.30 -7.36 -0.62
C ILE A 119 -25.17 -8.60 0.26
N ARG A 120 -24.95 -8.43 1.58
CA ARG A 120 -24.89 -9.54 2.54
C ARG A 120 -26.17 -10.39 2.51
N LYS A 121 -27.35 -9.76 2.43
CA LYS A 121 -28.62 -10.48 2.33
C LYS A 121 -28.82 -11.21 1.02
N LEU A 122 -28.28 -10.67 -0.09
CA LEU A 122 -28.34 -11.33 -1.41
C LEU A 122 -27.37 -12.51 -1.53
N LEU A 123 -26.31 -12.56 -0.69
CA LEU A 123 -25.27 -13.60 -0.75
C LEU A 123 -25.10 -14.31 0.61
N PRO A 124 -26.13 -14.94 1.16
CA PRO A 124 -26.14 -15.46 2.53
C PRO A 124 -25.06 -16.50 2.79
N THR A 125 -24.71 -17.33 1.81
CA THR A 125 -23.67 -18.35 1.94
C THR A 125 -22.26 -17.78 2.13
N THR A 126 -22.00 -16.59 1.58
CA THR A 126 -20.70 -15.91 1.76
C THR A 126 -20.55 -15.29 3.14
N PHE A 127 -21.66 -14.84 3.72
CA PHE A 127 -21.72 -14.11 4.98
C PHE A 127 -22.31 -14.94 6.13
N LYS A 128 -22.34 -16.27 6.00
CA LYS A 128 -23.01 -17.16 6.97
C LYS A 128 -22.41 -17.12 8.39
N SER A 129 -21.15 -16.70 8.52
CA SER A 129 -20.44 -16.58 9.81
C SER A 129 -20.75 -15.30 10.57
N ILE A 130 -21.45 -14.34 9.96
CA ILE A 130 -21.76 -13.06 10.60
C ILE A 130 -22.95 -13.22 11.54
N GLU A 131 -22.68 -13.14 12.83
CA GLU A 131 -23.66 -13.19 13.93
C GLU A 131 -24.08 -11.77 14.35
N HIS A 132 -23.11 -10.83 14.37
CA HIS A 132 -23.33 -9.45 14.79
C HIS A 132 -23.19 -8.49 13.62
N ASN A 133 -24.15 -7.58 13.45
CA ASN A 133 -24.04 -6.59 12.41
C ASN A 133 -24.45 -5.20 12.88
N VAL A 134 -23.67 -4.20 12.47
CA VAL A 134 -23.86 -2.78 12.78
C VAL A 134 -24.01 -2.00 11.49
N THR A 135 -25.10 -1.27 11.34
CA THR A 135 -25.38 -0.45 10.15
C THR A 135 -25.01 1.00 10.38
N ILE A 136 -24.21 1.54 9.47
CA ILE A 136 -23.94 2.97 9.38
C ILE A 136 -24.94 3.58 8.40
N GLY A 137 -25.68 4.60 8.85
CA GLY A 137 -26.79 5.21 8.12
C GLY A 137 -28.13 4.49 8.36
N LYS A 138 -28.98 4.46 7.34
CA LYS A 138 -30.32 3.88 7.44
C LYS A 138 -30.26 2.35 7.48
N ARG A 139 -30.82 1.75 8.54
CA ARG A 139 -31.05 0.31 8.63
C ARG A 139 -32.39 -0.03 7.97
N TRP A 140 -32.38 -1.01 7.08
CA TRP A 140 -33.60 -1.51 6.45
C TRP A 140 -34.06 -2.82 7.15
N PHE A 141 -34.35 -3.87 6.41
CA PHE A 141 -34.96 -5.12 6.87
C PHE A 141 -33.98 -6.20 7.39
N TRP A 142 -32.67 -5.94 7.46
CA TRP A 142 -31.68 -6.97 7.80
C TRP A 142 -31.40 -7.15 9.30
N GLY A 143 -32.07 -6.40 10.17
CA GLY A 143 -31.87 -6.51 11.61
C GLY A 143 -30.51 -5.98 12.10
N GLY A 144 -30.11 -6.36 13.30
CA GLY A 144 -28.89 -5.89 13.95
C GLY A 144 -29.02 -4.50 14.57
N THR A 145 -27.89 -3.89 14.90
CA THR A 145 -27.79 -2.60 15.60
C THR A 145 -27.40 -1.49 14.63
N THR A 146 -27.76 -0.25 14.92
CA THR A 146 -27.25 0.93 14.20
C THR A 146 -26.13 1.60 14.98
N LEU A 147 -25.28 2.38 14.30
CA LEU A 147 -24.24 3.17 14.96
C LEU A 147 -24.82 4.05 16.08
N ARG A 148 -25.94 4.72 15.80
CA ARG A 148 -26.64 5.56 16.78
C ARG A 148 -27.06 4.78 18.02
N GLN A 149 -27.64 3.58 17.87
CA GLN A 149 -28.03 2.74 18.99
C GLN A 149 -26.83 2.31 19.85
N LEU A 150 -25.65 2.08 19.24
CA LEU A 150 -24.43 1.81 20.00
C LEU A 150 -23.97 3.05 20.79
N GLN A 151 -24.11 4.26 20.23
CA GLN A 151 -23.79 5.51 20.90
C GLN A 151 -24.75 5.82 22.05
N ASP A 152 -26.02 5.46 21.91
CA ASP A 152 -27.07 5.69 22.94
C ASP A 152 -26.98 4.70 24.11
N SER A 153 -26.24 3.59 23.94
CA SER A 153 -26.03 2.57 24.98
C SER A 153 -25.06 3.07 26.06
N ARG A 154 -25.54 3.96 26.94
CA ARG A 154 -24.75 4.54 28.03
C ARG A 154 -24.44 3.47 29.09
N GLN A 155 -23.24 2.91 29.08
CA GLN A 155 -22.72 2.25 30.28
C GLN A 155 -21.54 3.04 30.83
N THR A 156 -21.62 3.35 32.12
CA THR A 156 -20.47 3.77 32.93
C THR A 156 -19.62 2.52 33.23
N GLY A 157 -18.29 2.63 33.01
CA GLY A 157 -17.37 1.58 33.47
C GLY A 157 -16.86 0.62 32.41
N PHE A 158 -16.91 0.96 31.11
CA PHE A 158 -16.18 0.18 30.09
C PHE A 158 -14.70 0.15 30.43
N LYS A 159 -14.15 -1.07 30.55
CA LYS A 159 -12.72 -1.31 30.73
C LYS A 159 -12.18 -1.96 29.46
N MET A 160 -11.18 -1.34 28.88
CA MET A 160 -10.46 -1.89 27.74
C MET A 160 -9.85 -3.24 28.13
N PRO A 161 -9.99 -4.30 27.31
CA PRO A 161 -9.31 -5.56 27.55
C PRO A 161 -7.79 -5.37 27.51
N ILE A 162 -7.08 -6.14 28.33
CA ILE A 162 -5.62 -6.16 28.32
C ILE A 162 -5.17 -6.92 27.08
N MET A 163 -4.46 -6.24 26.17
CA MET A 163 -3.92 -6.84 24.94
C MET A 163 -2.41 -7.00 25.06
N LYS A 164 -1.90 -8.14 24.58
CA LYS A 164 -0.47 -8.42 24.47
C LYS A 164 0.07 -7.96 23.13
N GLU A 165 1.39 -7.89 23.00
CA GLU A 165 2.05 -7.52 21.72
C GLU A 165 1.66 -8.43 20.55
N ASP A 166 1.54 -9.74 20.81
CA ASP A 166 1.23 -10.75 19.80
C ASP A 166 -0.29 -10.93 19.55
N ASP A 167 -1.16 -10.24 20.31
CA ASP A 167 -2.61 -10.30 20.07
C ASP A 167 -2.96 -9.63 18.76
N ALA A 168 -3.86 -10.29 18.00
CA ALA A 168 -4.30 -9.84 16.70
C ALA A 168 -5.10 -8.51 16.82
N ALA A 169 -4.72 -7.53 16.02
CA ALA A 169 -5.40 -6.23 15.94
C ALA A 169 -6.13 -6.05 14.60
N ALA A 170 -5.54 -6.52 13.50
CA ALA A 170 -6.17 -6.40 12.20
C ALA A 170 -5.74 -7.52 11.23
N ILE A 171 -6.57 -7.73 10.20
CA ILE A 171 -6.24 -8.54 9.03
C ILE A 171 -6.45 -7.68 7.79
N LEU A 172 -5.34 -7.37 7.10
CA LEU A 172 -5.34 -6.51 5.93
C LEU A 172 -5.23 -7.38 4.67
N PHE A 173 -6.24 -7.33 3.80
CA PHE A 173 -6.17 -8.01 2.51
C PHE A 173 -5.52 -7.15 1.46
N THR A 174 -4.46 -7.67 0.88
CA THR A 174 -3.70 -6.99 -0.18
C THR A 174 -3.94 -7.64 -1.53
N SER A 175 -3.88 -6.84 -2.57
CA SER A 175 -3.78 -7.34 -3.94
C SER A 175 -2.43 -8.03 -4.10
N GLY A 176 -2.38 -9.34 -3.92
CA GLY A 176 -1.26 -10.10 -4.44
C GLY A 176 -1.12 -9.78 -5.93
N SER A 177 0.06 -9.35 -6.39
CA SER A 177 0.28 -9.00 -7.80
C SER A 177 0.00 -10.17 -8.76
N THR A 178 -0.22 -11.39 -8.26
CA THR A 178 -0.20 -12.62 -9.08
C THR A 178 -0.91 -13.81 -8.44
N GLY A 179 -1.84 -13.59 -7.52
CA GLY A 179 -2.54 -14.69 -6.88
C GLY A 179 -3.76 -14.24 -6.10
N PRO A 180 -4.46 -15.17 -5.43
CA PRO A 180 -5.57 -14.82 -4.57
C PRO A 180 -5.10 -13.85 -3.48
N ALA A 181 -5.95 -12.92 -3.11
CA ALA A 181 -5.66 -11.94 -2.06
C ALA A 181 -5.27 -12.65 -0.75
N LYS A 182 -4.28 -12.09 -0.06
CA LYS A 182 -3.72 -12.65 1.18
C LYS A 182 -4.13 -11.78 2.35
N GLY A 183 -4.66 -12.39 3.41
CA GLY A 183 -4.96 -11.71 4.66
C GLY A 183 -3.70 -11.62 5.53
N VAL A 184 -3.07 -10.46 5.58
CA VAL A 184 -1.87 -10.21 6.40
C VAL A 184 -2.31 -9.95 7.83
N LEU A 185 -1.83 -10.76 8.79
CA LEU A 185 -2.18 -10.63 10.19
C LEU A 185 -1.28 -9.59 10.88
N TYR A 186 -1.89 -8.53 11.39
CA TYR A 186 -1.26 -7.51 12.20
C TYR A 186 -1.57 -7.71 13.68
N THR A 187 -0.56 -7.55 14.53
CA THR A 187 -0.72 -7.53 15.98
C THR A 187 -0.65 -6.10 16.53
N HIS A 188 -1.08 -5.91 17.77
CA HIS A 188 -0.95 -4.61 18.44
C HIS A 188 0.52 -4.16 18.54
N GLY A 189 1.43 -5.10 18.80
CA GLY A 189 2.87 -4.84 18.82
C GLY A 189 3.41 -4.34 17.47
N ILE A 190 3.00 -4.98 16.35
CA ILE A 190 3.40 -4.56 15.01
C ILE A 190 2.95 -3.11 14.74
N PHE A 191 1.70 -2.75 15.03
CA PHE A 191 1.22 -1.38 14.86
C PHE A 191 1.98 -0.38 15.73
N ASN A 192 2.24 -0.72 17.01
CA ASN A 192 3.01 0.14 17.90
C ASN A 192 4.44 0.37 17.40
N HIS A 193 5.09 -0.68 16.87
CA HIS A 193 6.40 -0.54 16.23
C HIS A 193 6.34 0.34 14.99
N GLN A 194 5.35 0.13 14.11
CA GLN A 194 5.22 0.94 12.89
C GLN A 194 5.01 2.42 13.19
N VAL A 195 4.11 2.76 14.13
CA VAL A 195 3.88 4.17 14.52
C VAL A 195 5.18 4.82 15.00
N ARG A 196 5.96 4.12 15.85
CA ARG A 196 7.25 4.62 16.34
C ARG A 196 8.25 4.81 15.20
N VAL A 197 8.39 3.81 14.33
CA VAL A 197 9.33 3.86 13.20
C VAL A 197 8.95 4.98 12.22
N LEU A 198 7.67 5.17 11.94
CA LEU A 198 7.21 6.28 11.08
C LEU A 198 7.59 7.62 11.70
N GLN A 199 7.34 7.80 13.00
CA GLN A 199 7.71 9.02 13.70
C GLN A 199 9.21 9.31 13.61
N GLU A 200 10.04 8.32 13.93
CA GLU A 200 11.51 8.44 13.96
C GLU A 200 12.10 8.65 12.56
N GLN A 201 11.65 7.88 11.56
CA GLN A 201 12.25 7.90 10.21
C GLN A 201 11.84 9.12 9.38
N PHE A 202 10.67 9.64 9.62
CA PHE A 202 10.18 10.83 8.91
C PHE A 202 10.21 12.10 9.77
N ASP A 203 10.75 12.02 10.99
CA ASP A 203 10.81 13.14 11.93
C ASP A 203 9.45 13.85 12.08
N ILE A 204 8.40 13.05 12.34
CA ILE A 204 7.03 13.56 12.44
C ILE A 204 6.82 14.24 13.78
N GLN A 205 6.46 15.52 13.74
CA GLN A 205 6.16 16.31 14.93
C GLN A 205 4.66 16.31 15.22
N THR A 206 4.29 16.45 16.50
CA THR A 206 2.90 16.33 16.95
C THR A 206 2.03 17.56 16.65
N ASP A 207 2.62 18.66 16.27
CA ASP A 207 1.98 19.91 15.83
C ASP A 207 1.76 19.99 14.31
N GLU A 208 2.18 18.96 13.59
CA GLU A 208 2.00 18.90 12.14
C GLU A 208 0.54 18.68 11.74
N ILE A 209 0.23 19.19 10.55
CA ILE A 209 -1.04 18.93 9.85
C ILE A 209 -0.70 18.11 8.61
N ASP A 210 -1.29 16.91 8.51
CA ASP A 210 -1.08 15.98 7.41
C ASP A 210 -2.32 15.82 6.55
N LEU A 211 -2.11 15.64 5.25
CA LEU A 211 -3.16 15.27 4.28
C LEU A 211 -2.97 13.82 3.86
N PRO A 212 -3.55 12.85 4.61
CA PRO A 212 -3.41 11.44 4.32
C PRO A 212 -4.41 11.03 3.23
N THR A 213 -3.93 10.69 2.05
CA THR A 213 -4.78 10.22 0.94
C THR A 213 -5.02 8.71 0.95
N PHE A 214 -4.55 8.04 2.00
CA PHE A 214 -4.71 6.62 2.22
C PHE A 214 -5.18 6.32 3.65
N PRO A 215 -6.28 5.54 3.86
CA PRO A 215 -6.94 5.38 5.16
C PRO A 215 -6.05 4.95 6.31
N LEU A 216 -5.11 4.04 6.07
CA LEU A 216 -4.23 3.51 7.11
C LEU A 216 -3.30 4.61 7.69
N PHE A 217 -2.88 5.58 6.86
CA PHE A 217 -2.05 6.70 7.32
C PHE A 217 -2.85 7.67 8.21
N GLY A 218 -4.13 7.87 7.95
CA GLY A 218 -4.99 8.62 8.86
C GLY A 218 -5.14 7.96 10.23
N LEU A 219 -5.14 6.61 10.30
CA LEU A 219 -5.09 5.90 11.58
C LEU A 219 -3.74 6.10 12.29
N PHE A 220 -2.62 6.06 11.56
CA PHE A 220 -1.30 6.33 12.14
C PHE A 220 -1.20 7.77 12.67
N ASN A 221 -1.72 8.76 11.95
CA ASN A 221 -1.73 10.15 12.39
C ASN A 221 -2.42 10.33 13.73
N SER A 222 -3.60 9.70 13.95
CA SER A 222 -4.28 9.74 15.25
C SER A 222 -3.42 9.11 16.37
N GLY A 223 -2.66 8.07 16.06
CA GLY A 223 -1.70 7.46 17.00
C GLY A 223 -0.42 8.26 17.20
N LEU A 224 -0.06 9.14 16.25
CA LEU A 224 1.10 10.03 16.27
C LEU A 224 0.79 11.39 16.92
N GLY A 225 -0.47 11.71 17.14
CA GLY A 225 -0.88 13.02 17.61
C GLY A 225 -0.87 14.10 16.51
N VAL A 226 -0.95 13.72 15.25
CA VAL A 226 -0.94 14.61 14.08
C VAL A 226 -2.37 14.90 13.65
N THR A 227 -2.67 16.15 13.31
CA THR A 227 -3.96 16.54 12.76
C THR A 227 -4.10 16.03 11.32
N SER A 228 -5.16 15.24 11.04
CA SER A 228 -5.47 14.74 9.70
C SER A 228 -6.50 15.58 8.99
N ILE A 229 -6.20 16.09 7.81
CA ILE A 229 -7.16 16.71 6.90
C ILE A 229 -7.53 15.70 5.82
N ILE A 230 -8.74 15.16 5.88
CA ILE A 230 -9.25 14.19 4.89
C ILE A 230 -9.77 14.95 3.68
N PRO A 231 -9.12 14.84 2.51
CA PRO A 231 -9.55 15.53 1.29
C PRO A 231 -10.81 14.88 0.70
N GLU A 232 -11.56 15.66 -0.07
CA GLU A 232 -12.67 15.14 -0.87
C GLU A 232 -12.13 14.37 -2.07
N MET A 233 -12.03 13.05 -1.95
CA MET A 233 -11.55 12.17 -3.01
C MET A 233 -12.02 10.73 -2.83
N ASP A 234 -12.03 9.97 -3.93
CA ASP A 234 -12.11 8.51 -3.87
C ASP A 234 -10.71 7.93 -3.64
N ALA A 235 -10.42 7.51 -2.41
CA ALA A 235 -9.13 6.91 -2.03
C ALA A 235 -8.81 5.61 -2.79
N THR A 236 -9.81 4.98 -3.43
CA THR A 236 -9.60 3.79 -4.28
C THR A 236 -9.15 4.14 -5.71
N ARG A 237 -9.25 5.43 -6.10
CA ARG A 237 -8.92 5.94 -7.45
C ARG A 237 -8.07 7.21 -7.41
N PRO A 238 -6.91 7.20 -6.74
CA PRO A 238 -6.12 8.42 -6.50
C PRO A 238 -5.66 9.12 -7.79
N ALA A 239 -5.47 8.39 -8.90
CA ALA A 239 -5.13 8.99 -10.20
C ALA A 239 -6.26 9.82 -10.83
N GLN A 240 -7.50 9.69 -10.33
CA GLN A 240 -8.69 10.41 -10.83
C GLN A 240 -9.09 11.55 -9.89
N VAL A 241 -8.24 11.90 -8.94
CA VAL A 241 -8.51 13.01 -8.02
C VAL A 241 -8.65 14.33 -8.80
N GLU A 242 -9.60 15.16 -8.38
CA GLU A 242 -9.63 16.56 -8.81
C GLU A 242 -8.49 17.29 -8.09
N PRO A 243 -7.49 17.84 -8.82
CA PRO A 243 -6.31 18.45 -8.18
C PRO A 243 -6.63 19.56 -7.18
N LYS A 244 -7.69 20.31 -7.43
CA LYS A 244 -8.12 21.41 -6.55
C LYS A 244 -8.53 20.91 -5.16
N ASN A 245 -9.07 19.69 -5.06
CA ASN A 245 -9.46 19.06 -3.78
C ASN A 245 -8.25 18.63 -2.93
N ILE A 246 -7.05 18.66 -3.50
CA ILE A 246 -5.78 18.46 -2.78
C ILE A 246 -5.10 19.81 -2.52
N ILE A 247 -5.01 20.66 -3.54
CA ILE A 247 -4.32 21.97 -3.50
C ILE A 247 -5.03 22.94 -2.55
N GLY A 248 -6.36 23.03 -2.62
CA GLY A 248 -7.15 23.91 -1.75
C GLY A 248 -6.87 23.66 -0.28
N PRO A 249 -7.14 22.44 0.22
CA PRO A 249 -6.85 22.11 1.62
C PRO A 249 -5.39 22.34 2.03
N ILE A 250 -4.39 22.04 1.16
CA ILE A 250 -2.99 22.31 1.49
C ILE A 250 -2.77 23.77 1.82
N ASN A 251 -3.35 24.70 1.03
CA ASN A 251 -3.21 26.13 1.23
C ASN A 251 -4.06 26.64 2.42
N ASP A 252 -5.32 26.20 2.49
CA ASP A 252 -6.30 26.70 3.48
C ASP A 252 -5.93 26.29 4.90
N PHE A 253 -5.49 25.05 5.09
CA PHE A 253 -5.08 24.50 6.40
C PHE A 253 -3.58 24.58 6.64
N LYS A 254 -2.78 25.18 5.73
CA LYS A 254 -1.32 25.26 5.81
C LYS A 254 -0.68 23.90 6.09
N ILE A 255 -1.12 22.88 5.35
CA ILE A 255 -0.67 21.51 5.54
C ILE A 255 0.83 21.41 5.34
N SER A 256 1.51 20.79 6.29
CA SER A 256 2.98 20.63 6.30
C SER A 256 3.43 19.27 5.77
N SER A 257 2.58 18.26 5.82
CA SER A 257 2.91 16.89 5.43
C SER A 257 1.80 16.27 4.56
N SER A 258 2.18 15.35 3.68
CA SER A 258 1.17 14.55 2.96
C SER A 258 1.71 13.17 2.60
N PHE A 259 0.87 12.16 2.82
CA PHE A 259 1.08 10.82 2.28
C PHE A 259 0.21 10.60 1.06
N GLY A 260 0.83 10.16 -0.06
CA GLY A 260 0.08 9.88 -1.28
C GLY A 260 0.76 8.88 -2.21
N SER A 261 -0.02 8.32 -3.14
CA SER A 261 0.54 7.46 -4.18
C SER A 261 1.25 8.29 -5.27
N PRO A 262 2.23 7.71 -5.99
CA PRO A 262 2.81 8.38 -7.16
C PRO A 262 1.77 8.79 -8.20
N ALA A 263 0.69 8.02 -8.33
CA ALA A 263 -0.38 8.31 -9.28
C ALA A 263 -1.19 9.57 -8.91
N LEU A 264 -1.44 9.80 -7.64
CA LEU A 264 -2.08 11.03 -7.15
C LEU A 264 -1.17 12.23 -7.42
N TRP A 265 0.08 12.11 -6.99
CA TRP A 265 1.03 13.21 -7.12
C TRP A 265 1.42 13.49 -8.59
N ASP A 266 1.34 12.49 -9.47
CA ASP A 266 1.48 12.71 -10.92
C ASP A 266 0.38 13.64 -11.44
N THR A 267 -0.88 13.37 -11.08
CA THR A 267 -2.04 14.21 -11.47
C THR A 267 -1.94 15.62 -10.87
N VAL A 268 -1.67 15.74 -9.58
CA VAL A 268 -1.59 17.03 -8.86
C VAL A 268 -0.41 17.86 -9.37
N SER A 269 0.79 17.26 -9.51
CA SER A 269 1.98 17.99 -9.95
C SER A 269 1.88 18.47 -11.41
N GLN A 270 1.23 17.71 -12.29
CA GLN A 270 0.96 18.18 -13.66
C GLN A 270 0.06 19.40 -13.66
N PHE A 271 -1.01 19.39 -12.85
CA PHE A 271 -1.90 20.53 -12.73
C PHE A 271 -1.19 21.76 -12.15
N CYS A 272 -0.40 21.58 -11.06
CA CYS A 272 0.39 22.66 -10.49
C CYS A 272 1.34 23.28 -11.50
N ARG A 273 2.08 22.47 -12.26
CA ARG A 273 2.98 22.94 -13.32
C ARG A 273 2.24 23.72 -14.40
N ASN A 274 1.11 23.19 -14.89
CA ASN A 274 0.34 23.82 -15.98
C ASN A 274 -0.30 25.16 -15.56
N LYS A 275 -0.55 25.33 -14.25
CA LYS A 275 -1.18 26.54 -13.68
C LYS A 275 -0.20 27.40 -12.89
N ASN A 276 1.08 27.04 -12.87
CA ASN A 276 2.13 27.71 -12.11
C ASN A 276 1.81 27.89 -10.62
N ILE A 277 1.27 26.81 -10.01
CA ILE A 277 0.87 26.79 -8.60
C ILE A 277 2.03 26.24 -7.75
N GLN A 278 2.32 26.91 -6.65
CA GLN A 278 3.26 26.48 -5.62
C GLN A 278 2.55 26.01 -4.36
N LEU A 279 3.19 25.11 -3.62
CA LEU A 279 2.73 24.54 -2.35
C LEU A 279 3.81 24.74 -1.27
N PRO A 280 4.06 26.00 -0.87
CA PRO A 280 5.20 26.34 -0.03
C PRO A 280 5.09 25.87 1.42
N THR A 281 3.90 25.49 1.88
CA THR A 281 3.68 25.01 3.25
C THR A 281 4.13 23.55 3.44
N LEU A 282 4.24 22.78 2.36
CA LEU A 282 4.65 21.38 2.42
C LEU A 282 6.14 21.27 2.79
N LYS A 283 6.40 20.70 3.94
CA LYS A 283 7.74 20.35 4.43
C LYS A 283 8.11 18.90 4.11
N ARG A 284 7.10 18.02 3.98
CA ARG A 284 7.31 16.61 3.73
C ARG A 284 6.23 16.02 2.83
N ILE A 285 6.66 15.20 1.87
CA ILE A 285 5.77 14.36 1.06
C ILE A 285 6.30 12.93 1.13
N ILE A 286 5.43 11.97 1.45
CA ILE A 286 5.75 10.55 1.44
C ILE A 286 5.02 9.90 0.27
N MET A 287 5.75 9.42 -0.73
CA MET A 287 5.19 8.74 -1.90
C MET A 287 5.46 7.24 -1.84
N ALA A 288 4.43 6.43 -1.73
CA ALA A 288 4.57 4.97 -1.64
C ALA A 288 3.49 4.20 -2.42
N GLY A 289 3.64 2.87 -2.46
CA GLY A 289 2.70 1.95 -3.10
C GLY A 289 3.07 1.55 -4.53
N ALA A 290 3.93 2.32 -5.20
CA ALA A 290 4.47 2.01 -6.52
C ALA A 290 5.83 2.70 -6.72
N PRO A 291 6.66 2.26 -7.70
CA PRO A 291 7.89 2.95 -8.05
C PRO A 291 7.66 4.42 -8.45
N VAL A 292 8.51 5.30 -7.95
CA VAL A 292 8.46 6.75 -8.24
C VAL A 292 9.49 7.08 -9.31
N SER A 293 9.06 7.69 -10.41
CA SER A 293 9.96 8.07 -11.50
C SER A 293 10.68 9.39 -11.21
N GLY A 294 11.94 9.53 -11.67
CA GLY A 294 12.64 10.80 -11.58
C GLY A 294 11.92 11.93 -12.31
N LYS A 295 11.22 11.63 -13.43
CA LYS A 295 10.40 12.64 -14.15
C LYS A 295 9.30 13.22 -13.26
N LEU A 296 8.67 12.41 -12.41
CA LEU A 296 7.69 12.88 -11.42
C LEU A 296 8.37 13.76 -10.37
N LEU A 297 9.51 13.31 -9.84
CA LEU A 297 10.24 14.05 -8.80
C LEU A 297 10.79 15.40 -9.30
N GLN A 298 11.25 15.47 -10.55
CA GLN A 298 11.70 16.72 -11.18
C GLN A 298 10.60 17.77 -11.24
N ARG A 299 9.34 17.38 -11.44
CA ARG A 299 8.23 18.35 -11.50
C ARG A 299 8.03 19.14 -10.20
N PHE A 300 8.46 18.59 -9.08
CA PHE A 300 8.36 19.26 -7.78
C PHE A 300 9.36 20.40 -7.58
N GLU A 301 10.34 20.56 -8.47
CA GLU A 301 11.39 21.58 -8.36
C GLU A 301 10.84 23.00 -8.22
N ASN A 302 9.71 23.29 -8.92
CA ASN A 302 9.05 24.59 -8.87
C ASN A 302 7.69 24.57 -8.15
N ILE A 303 7.36 23.48 -7.48
CA ILE A 303 6.06 23.32 -6.80
C ILE A 303 6.22 23.45 -5.28
N VAL A 304 7.28 22.91 -4.73
CA VAL A 304 7.59 22.97 -3.30
C VAL A 304 8.92 23.68 -3.07
N THR A 305 9.18 24.11 -1.83
CA THR A 305 10.47 24.72 -1.46
C THR A 305 11.62 23.69 -1.49
N GLU A 306 12.86 24.17 -1.49
CA GLU A 306 14.04 23.28 -1.47
C GLU A 306 14.12 22.43 -0.21
N GLU A 307 13.64 22.96 0.92
CA GLU A 307 13.60 22.29 2.21
C GLU A 307 12.58 21.15 2.27
N CYS A 308 11.61 21.13 1.34
CA CYS A 308 10.60 20.07 1.31
C CYS A 308 11.24 18.73 0.98
N LYS A 309 11.21 17.82 1.95
CA LYS A 309 11.70 16.45 1.80
C LYS A 309 10.64 15.59 1.11
N ILE A 310 10.97 15.01 -0.03
CA ILE A 310 10.10 14.04 -0.72
C ILE A 310 10.73 12.67 -0.57
N HIS A 311 10.10 11.84 0.24
CA HIS A 311 10.56 10.49 0.58
C HIS A 311 9.84 9.43 -0.26
N THR A 312 10.58 8.42 -0.69
CA THR A 312 10.05 7.27 -1.41
C THR A 312 10.41 5.98 -0.67
N PRO A 313 9.63 5.62 0.38
CA PRO A 313 9.88 4.39 1.11
C PRO A 313 9.52 3.15 0.28
N TYR A 314 10.34 2.11 0.43
CA TYR A 314 10.06 0.76 -0.06
C TYR A 314 9.57 -0.12 1.07
N GLY A 315 8.63 -1.00 0.75
CA GLY A 315 8.06 -1.98 1.66
C GLY A 315 6.84 -2.67 1.07
N ALA A 316 6.24 -3.52 1.84
CA ALA A 316 5.00 -4.22 1.54
C ALA A 316 4.09 -4.21 2.76
N THR A 317 2.82 -4.62 2.60
CA THR A 317 1.91 -4.75 3.75
C THR A 317 2.48 -5.66 4.83
N GLU A 318 3.27 -6.65 4.45
CA GLU A 318 3.92 -7.59 5.36
C GLU A 318 5.05 -6.96 6.19
N VAL A 319 5.67 -5.89 5.69
CA VAL A 319 6.73 -5.13 6.37
C VAL A 319 6.90 -3.75 5.74
N LEU A 320 6.61 -2.69 6.49
CA LEU A 320 6.61 -1.32 6.03
C LEU A 320 6.98 -0.36 7.18
N PRO A 321 7.91 0.59 6.98
CA PRO A 321 8.86 0.71 5.87
C PRO A 321 10.04 -0.27 5.99
N VAL A 322 10.74 -0.51 4.88
CA VAL A 322 11.95 -1.35 4.81
C VAL A 322 13.18 -0.53 4.51
N SER A 323 13.13 0.24 3.44
CA SER A 323 14.21 1.14 3.05
C SER A 323 13.67 2.49 2.62
N LEU A 324 14.54 3.48 2.60
CA LEU A 324 14.17 4.87 2.35
C LEU A 324 15.21 5.54 1.43
N ILE A 325 14.71 6.33 0.50
CA ILE A 325 15.48 7.25 -0.34
C ILE A 325 14.68 8.53 -0.55
N ASP A 326 15.34 9.66 -0.71
CA ASP A 326 14.71 10.95 -0.98
C ASP A 326 14.88 11.42 -2.42
N ARG A 327 14.13 12.47 -2.77
CA ARG A 327 14.16 13.12 -4.09
C ARG A 327 15.57 13.52 -4.51
N GLN A 328 16.35 14.10 -3.61
CA GLN A 328 17.66 14.65 -3.96
C GLN A 328 18.65 13.55 -4.30
N GLU A 329 18.71 12.47 -3.50
CA GLU A 329 19.56 11.31 -3.80
C GLU A 329 19.13 10.64 -5.10
N ILE A 330 17.80 10.50 -5.33
CA ILE A 330 17.30 9.92 -6.59
C ILE A 330 17.78 10.75 -7.77
N LEU A 331 17.49 12.03 -7.81
CA LEU A 331 17.78 12.87 -8.98
C LEU A 331 19.27 13.07 -9.22
N LYS A 332 20.07 13.26 -8.15
CA LYS A 332 21.50 13.54 -8.26
C LYS A 332 22.37 12.29 -8.45
N GLN A 333 21.95 11.12 -7.93
CA GLN A 333 22.84 9.96 -7.85
C GLN A 333 22.34 8.71 -8.56
N THR A 334 21.02 8.42 -8.54
CA THR A 334 20.56 7.07 -8.93
C THR A 334 19.69 7.04 -10.18
N TRP A 335 18.98 8.11 -10.50
CA TRP A 335 18.04 8.15 -11.61
C TRP A 335 18.68 7.86 -12.98
N GLN A 336 19.89 8.38 -13.23
CA GLN A 336 20.63 8.10 -14.45
C GLN A 336 20.92 6.61 -14.67
N PHE A 337 21.18 5.87 -13.60
CA PHE A 337 21.40 4.42 -13.66
C PHE A 337 20.09 3.66 -13.87
N SER A 338 19.01 4.11 -13.23
CA SER A 338 17.68 3.53 -13.46
C SER A 338 17.27 3.62 -14.93
N ASN A 339 17.54 4.74 -15.59
CA ASN A 339 17.28 4.90 -17.03
C ASN A 339 18.15 3.96 -17.90
N LYS A 340 19.31 3.57 -17.43
CA LYS A 340 20.20 2.59 -18.12
C LYS A 340 19.82 1.13 -17.85
N GLY A 341 18.75 0.88 -17.09
CA GLY A 341 18.28 -0.48 -16.77
C GLY A 341 18.95 -1.13 -15.56
N GLU A 342 19.58 -0.33 -14.68
CA GLU A 342 20.20 -0.82 -13.44
C GLU A 342 19.17 -1.13 -12.32
N GLY A 343 17.88 -1.10 -12.64
CA GLY A 343 16.79 -1.19 -11.66
C GLY A 343 16.40 0.16 -11.07
N ILE A 344 15.48 0.18 -10.12
CA ILE A 344 15.09 1.38 -9.39
C ILE A 344 15.72 1.34 -8.01
N CYS A 345 16.55 2.34 -7.68
CA CYS A 345 17.10 2.47 -6.34
C CYS A 345 15.97 2.85 -5.37
N VAL A 346 15.80 2.04 -4.33
CA VAL A 346 14.82 2.25 -3.25
C VAL A 346 15.50 2.58 -1.93
N GLY A 347 16.77 2.96 -1.98
CA GLY A 347 17.54 3.48 -0.86
C GLY A 347 18.18 2.42 0.02
N ARG A 348 18.41 2.79 1.28
CA ARG A 348 19.08 1.95 2.28
C ARG A 348 18.08 1.45 3.31
N ALA A 349 18.40 0.30 3.91
CA ALA A 349 17.66 -0.20 5.06
C ALA A 349 17.55 0.88 6.14
N ILE A 350 16.36 1.03 6.69
CA ILE A 350 16.17 1.87 7.86
C ILE A 350 16.68 1.15 9.12
N PRO A 351 16.93 1.84 10.24
CA PRO A 351 17.40 1.22 11.48
C PRO A 351 16.56 0.02 11.91
N LYS A 352 17.21 -1.04 12.39
CA LYS A 352 16.61 -2.32 12.81
C LYS A 352 16.06 -3.18 11.68
N VAL A 353 16.26 -2.80 10.42
CA VAL A 353 15.95 -3.63 9.26
C VAL A 353 17.23 -4.23 8.70
N GLU A 354 17.23 -5.54 8.53
CA GLU A 354 18.25 -6.25 7.78
C GLU A 354 17.69 -6.63 6.40
N ILE A 355 18.50 -6.37 5.36
CA ILE A 355 18.22 -6.76 3.97
C ILE A 355 19.29 -7.76 3.55
N ARG A 356 18.89 -8.88 2.97
CA ARG A 356 19.77 -9.83 2.31
C ARG A 356 19.23 -10.15 0.92
N ILE A 357 20.13 -10.55 0.06
CA ILE A 357 19.79 -11.04 -1.28
C ILE A 357 20.16 -12.52 -1.35
N ILE A 358 19.20 -13.36 -1.73
CA ILE A 358 19.39 -14.80 -1.84
C ILE A 358 19.17 -15.29 -3.27
N ALA A 359 19.63 -16.48 -3.59
CA ALA A 359 19.37 -17.12 -4.87
C ALA A 359 17.86 -17.23 -5.12
N ILE A 360 17.44 -16.94 -6.36
CA ILE A 360 16.02 -16.95 -6.71
C ILE A 360 15.50 -18.39 -6.76
N THR A 361 14.50 -18.70 -5.94
CA THR A 361 13.80 -19.99 -5.99
C THR A 361 12.29 -19.80 -5.84
N ASP A 362 11.51 -20.64 -6.54
CA ASP A 362 10.04 -20.67 -6.42
C ASP A 362 9.56 -21.68 -5.35
N HIS A 363 10.50 -22.45 -4.76
CA HIS A 363 10.24 -23.39 -3.66
C HIS A 363 10.32 -22.71 -2.29
N PRO A 364 9.62 -23.25 -1.26
CA PRO A 364 9.80 -22.78 0.11
C PRO A 364 11.24 -23.05 0.59
N ILE A 365 11.74 -22.16 1.43
CA ILE A 365 12.98 -22.32 2.21
C ILE A 365 12.50 -22.33 3.67
N LEU A 366 12.73 -23.42 4.41
CA LEU A 366 12.16 -23.57 5.74
C LEU A 366 13.06 -22.93 6.81
N GLU A 367 14.36 -23.12 6.71
CA GLU A 367 15.35 -22.63 7.67
C GLU A 367 16.38 -21.73 6.96
N TRP A 368 16.89 -20.72 7.66
CA TRP A 368 17.84 -19.76 7.10
C TRP A 368 19.15 -20.39 6.59
N GLY A 369 19.57 -21.48 7.22
CA GLY A 369 20.76 -22.23 6.78
C GLY A 369 20.64 -22.85 5.39
N GLU A 370 19.43 -23.02 4.86
CA GLU A 370 19.16 -23.51 3.49
C GLU A 370 19.23 -22.39 2.45
N ALA A 371 19.21 -21.13 2.89
CA ALA A 371 19.19 -19.97 1.99
C ALA A 371 20.59 -19.71 1.42
N ILE A 372 20.71 -19.74 0.10
CA ILE A 372 21.96 -19.42 -0.59
C ILE A 372 22.02 -17.90 -0.78
N GLN A 373 22.88 -17.24 0.00
CA GLN A 373 23.14 -15.80 -0.17
C GLN A 373 23.98 -15.59 -1.43
N VAL A 374 23.68 -14.53 -2.18
CA VAL A 374 24.46 -14.17 -3.37
C VAL A 374 25.52 -13.10 -3.04
N THR A 375 26.54 -13.00 -3.87
CA THR A 375 27.58 -11.97 -3.73
C THR A 375 27.03 -10.56 -3.97
N PRO A 376 27.65 -9.51 -3.41
CA PRO A 376 27.28 -8.13 -3.70
C PRO A 376 27.15 -7.84 -5.20
N ASN A 377 26.28 -6.91 -5.56
CA ASN A 377 25.93 -6.57 -6.94
C ASN A 377 25.25 -7.68 -7.78
N THR A 378 25.04 -8.88 -7.22
CA THR A 378 24.31 -9.96 -7.90
C THR A 378 22.79 -9.80 -7.65
N VAL A 379 22.00 -9.98 -8.73
CA VAL A 379 20.54 -9.94 -8.63
C VAL A 379 20.02 -11.26 -8.07
N GLY A 380 19.20 -11.15 -7.01
CA GLY A 380 18.56 -12.28 -6.38
C GLY A 380 17.20 -11.92 -5.78
N GLU A 381 16.66 -12.79 -4.95
CA GLU A 381 15.42 -12.54 -4.22
C GLU A 381 15.69 -11.71 -2.97
N ILE A 382 14.87 -10.67 -2.76
CA ILE A 382 14.99 -9.77 -1.60
C ILE A 382 14.33 -10.43 -0.39
N VAL A 383 15.08 -10.57 0.70
CA VAL A 383 14.57 -11.03 2.00
C VAL A 383 14.87 -10.02 3.09
N ILE A 384 13.94 -9.88 4.02
CA ILE A 384 13.93 -8.83 5.04
C ILE A 384 13.74 -9.45 6.42
N LYS A 385 14.51 -8.94 7.40
CA LYS A 385 14.29 -9.21 8.82
C LYS A 385 14.05 -7.87 9.53
N ALA A 386 12.91 -7.74 10.20
CA ALA A 386 12.53 -6.53 10.91
C ALA A 386 11.58 -6.85 12.08
N PRO A 387 11.65 -6.13 13.22
CA PRO A 387 10.78 -6.38 14.37
C PRO A 387 9.28 -6.21 14.08
N TRP A 388 8.92 -5.37 13.10
CA TRP A 388 7.53 -5.13 12.69
C TRP A 388 7.11 -5.92 11.45
N ALA A 389 7.90 -6.91 11.02
CA ALA A 389 7.47 -7.82 9.96
C ALA A 389 6.36 -8.74 10.47
N THR A 390 5.29 -8.86 9.70
CA THR A 390 4.17 -9.74 10.03
C THR A 390 4.59 -11.20 9.95
N ARG A 391 4.10 -12.03 10.87
CA ARG A 391 4.56 -13.43 11.00
C ARG A 391 3.82 -14.37 10.06
N THR A 392 2.54 -14.15 9.81
CA THR A 392 1.68 -15.12 9.12
C THR A 392 0.69 -14.47 8.17
N TYR A 393 0.25 -15.25 7.20
CA TYR A 393 -0.98 -15.00 6.45
C TYR A 393 -2.13 -15.77 7.10
N TYR A 394 -3.23 -15.10 7.39
CA TYR A 394 -4.38 -15.70 8.08
C TYR A 394 -4.96 -16.88 7.29
N ASN A 395 -5.06 -18.05 7.93
CA ASN A 395 -5.54 -19.32 7.35
C ASN A 395 -4.84 -19.71 6.03
N ARG A 396 -3.56 -19.33 5.85
CA ARG A 396 -2.78 -19.66 4.65
C ARG A 396 -1.36 -20.09 5.04
N GLU A 397 -1.27 -21.26 5.68
CA GLU A 397 0.03 -21.85 6.06
C GLU A 397 0.92 -22.12 4.84
N ASP A 398 0.32 -22.53 3.71
CA ASP A 398 0.98 -22.74 2.43
C ASP A 398 1.74 -21.48 1.98
N LEU A 399 1.08 -20.32 2.00
CA LEU A 399 1.68 -19.04 1.64
C LEU A 399 2.65 -18.53 2.70
N THR A 400 2.38 -18.82 3.97
CA THR A 400 3.28 -18.46 5.07
C THR A 400 4.61 -19.19 4.93
N LYS A 401 4.61 -20.50 4.67
CA LYS A 401 5.82 -21.31 4.42
C LYS A 401 6.60 -20.83 3.19
N LEU A 402 5.92 -20.35 2.14
CA LEU A 402 6.57 -19.79 0.96
C LEU A 402 7.22 -18.43 1.22
N ALA A 403 6.69 -17.66 2.17
CA ALA A 403 7.10 -16.27 2.40
C ALA A 403 7.98 -16.07 3.64
N LYS A 404 8.08 -17.05 4.53
CA LYS A 404 8.81 -16.93 5.80
C LYS A 404 9.86 -18.02 5.90
N ILE A 405 11.11 -17.61 6.18
CA ILE A 405 12.26 -18.48 6.42
C ILE A 405 12.59 -18.37 7.89
N LYS A 406 12.53 -19.47 8.64
CA LYS A 406 12.80 -19.47 10.07
C LYS A 406 14.28 -19.23 10.35
N ASP A 407 14.58 -18.45 11.39
CA ASP A 407 15.95 -18.11 11.80
C ASP A 407 16.01 -18.04 13.35
N GLY A 408 16.17 -19.18 13.99
CA GLY A 408 16.09 -19.32 15.43
C GLY A 408 14.74 -18.88 15.98
N ASN A 409 14.72 -17.87 16.86
CA ASN A 409 13.51 -17.28 17.41
C ASN A 409 12.92 -16.16 16.53
N SER A 410 13.50 -15.91 15.35
CA SER A 410 13.10 -14.90 14.42
C SER A 410 12.83 -15.51 13.04
N PHE A 411 12.64 -14.68 12.03
CA PHE A 411 12.42 -15.13 10.65
C PHE A 411 12.82 -14.05 9.64
N TRP A 412 13.12 -14.49 8.42
CA TRP A 412 13.25 -13.63 7.26
C TRP A 412 11.96 -13.66 6.43
N HIS A 413 11.51 -12.48 6.02
CA HIS A 413 10.38 -12.36 5.10
C HIS A 413 10.86 -12.25 3.66
N ARG A 414 10.41 -13.14 2.79
CA ARG A 414 10.62 -13.08 1.34
C ARG A 414 9.63 -12.10 0.74
N MET A 415 10.13 -10.98 0.20
CA MET A 415 9.29 -9.90 -0.33
C MET A 415 8.52 -10.31 -1.61
N GLY A 416 8.91 -11.40 -2.26
CA GLY A 416 8.44 -11.76 -3.59
C GLY A 416 8.94 -10.80 -4.67
N ASP A 417 9.98 -10.05 -4.36
CA ASP A 417 10.66 -9.09 -5.20
C ASP A 417 12.08 -9.57 -5.51
N VAL A 418 12.63 -9.11 -6.62
CA VAL A 418 14.01 -9.33 -7.00
C VAL A 418 14.77 -8.02 -7.05
N GLY A 419 16.06 -8.08 -6.69
CA GLY A 419 16.91 -6.90 -6.64
C GLY A 419 18.34 -7.25 -6.27
N ARG A 420 19.16 -6.22 -6.05
CA ARG A 420 20.53 -6.34 -5.59
C ARG A 420 20.87 -5.26 -4.58
N LEU A 421 21.88 -5.50 -3.76
CA LEU A 421 22.53 -4.46 -2.96
C LEU A 421 23.79 -3.99 -3.70
N ASP A 422 23.99 -2.69 -3.81
CA ASP A 422 25.21 -2.11 -4.34
C ASP A 422 26.29 -1.95 -3.24
N GLU A 423 27.49 -1.50 -3.62
CA GLU A 423 28.62 -1.29 -2.71
C GLU A 423 28.36 -0.25 -1.62
N LYS A 424 27.36 0.63 -1.83
CA LYS A 424 26.90 1.61 -0.84
C LYS A 424 25.73 1.09 0.02
N ASN A 425 25.46 -0.22 -0.04
CA ASN A 425 24.33 -0.87 0.62
C ASN A 425 22.96 -0.28 0.23
N ARG A 426 22.83 0.26 -0.99
CA ARG A 426 21.54 0.69 -1.52
C ARG A 426 20.86 -0.49 -2.20
N LEU A 427 19.56 -0.65 -1.90
CA LEU A 427 18.72 -1.66 -2.52
C LEU A 427 18.24 -1.15 -3.89
N TRP A 428 18.47 -1.98 -4.92
CA TRP A 428 18.01 -1.76 -6.28
C TRP A 428 16.92 -2.78 -6.61
N PHE A 429 15.72 -2.31 -6.88
CA PHE A 429 14.54 -3.12 -7.20
C PHE A 429 14.46 -3.40 -8.70
N TYR A 430 14.35 -4.69 -9.06
CA TYR A 430 14.34 -5.19 -10.44
C TYR A 430 12.96 -5.67 -10.91
N GLY A 431 11.99 -5.74 -10.00
CA GLY A 431 10.62 -6.16 -10.28
C GLY A 431 10.14 -7.32 -9.41
N ARG A 432 8.96 -7.81 -9.71
CA ARG A 432 8.38 -8.95 -8.98
C ARG A 432 9.02 -10.27 -9.42
N LYS A 433 9.36 -11.15 -8.47
CA LYS A 433 10.00 -12.45 -8.72
C LYS A 433 9.22 -13.29 -9.73
N ASN A 434 7.91 -13.33 -9.61
CA ASN A 434 7.05 -14.14 -10.47
C ASN A 434 6.79 -13.52 -11.85
N GLN A 435 7.11 -12.25 -12.05
CA GLN A 435 6.99 -11.55 -13.34
C GLN A 435 8.28 -11.58 -14.16
N ARG A 436 9.38 -12.19 -13.64
CA ARG A 436 10.59 -12.42 -14.43
C ARG A 436 10.30 -13.32 -15.62
N VAL A 437 10.96 -13.09 -16.72
CA VAL A 437 10.85 -13.90 -17.94
C VAL A 437 12.08 -14.79 -18.07
N ILE A 438 11.88 -16.10 -18.08
CA ILE A 438 12.95 -17.11 -18.15
C ILE A 438 13.02 -17.64 -19.58
N THR A 439 14.10 -17.31 -20.31
CA THR A 439 14.23 -17.62 -21.75
C THR A 439 14.97 -18.92 -22.04
N GLY A 440 15.31 -19.73 -21.06
CA GLY A 440 16.17 -20.90 -21.26
C GLY A 440 17.67 -20.57 -21.36
N VAL A 441 18.04 -19.36 -21.75
CA VAL A 441 19.43 -18.87 -21.82
C VAL A 441 19.72 -17.90 -20.66
N LYS A 442 18.79 -16.99 -20.38
CA LYS A 442 18.91 -15.97 -19.33
C LYS A 442 17.55 -15.63 -18.74
N THR A 443 17.57 -15.01 -17.56
CA THR A 443 16.39 -14.43 -16.93
C THR A 443 16.37 -12.93 -17.20
N LEU A 444 15.23 -12.43 -17.71
CA LEU A 444 14.97 -11.01 -17.89
C LEU A 444 14.08 -10.50 -16.76
N PHE A 445 14.42 -9.33 -16.25
CA PHE A 445 13.67 -8.67 -15.19
C PHE A 445 12.89 -7.48 -15.75
N THR A 446 11.68 -7.27 -15.24
CA THR A 446 10.72 -6.31 -15.82
C THR A 446 11.25 -4.89 -15.79
N ILE A 447 11.66 -4.40 -14.61
CA ILE A 447 12.06 -3.00 -14.43
C ILE A 447 13.26 -2.62 -15.30
N PRO A 448 14.37 -3.38 -15.33
CA PRO A 448 15.53 -3.09 -16.20
C PRO A 448 15.19 -3.02 -17.69
N CYS A 449 14.46 -4.00 -18.18
CA CYS A 449 14.09 -4.04 -19.60
C CYS A 449 13.13 -2.90 -19.98
N GLU A 450 12.12 -2.67 -19.16
CA GLU A 450 11.10 -1.63 -19.38
C GLU A 450 11.72 -0.21 -19.34
N ALA A 451 12.75 0.01 -18.50
CA ALA A 451 13.43 1.30 -18.41
C ALA A 451 14.02 1.73 -19.75
N ILE A 452 14.51 0.80 -20.57
CA ILE A 452 15.08 1.09 -21.89
C ILE A 452 14.00 1.62 -22.84
N PHE A 453 12.89 0.90 -22.97
CA PHE A 453 11.80 1.28 -23.88
C PHE A 453 11.02 2.53 -23.43
N ASN A 454 10.95 2.76 -22.11
CA ASN A 454 10.30 3.95 -21.53
C ASN A 454 11.07 5.27 -21.78
N GLN A 455 12.27 5.21 -22.38
CA GLN A 455 13.00 6.41 -22.83
C GLN A 455 12.45 6.98 -24.13
N HIS A 456 11.76 6.17 -24.92
CA HIS A 456 11.18 6.65 -26.19
C HIS A 456 10.04 7.66 -25.88
N PRO A 457 10.03 8.86 -26.52
CA PRO A 457 9.09 9.94 -26.19
C PRO A 457 7.63 9.56 -26.39
N ASP A 458 7.34 8.66 -27.33
CA ASP A 458 5.99 8.20 -27.65
C ASP A 458 5.53 7.00 -26.83
N VAL A 459 6.39 6.47 -25.95
CA VAL A 459 6.05 5.42 -25.01
C VAL A 459 5.55 6.04 -23.72
N LYS A 460 4.30 5.79 -23.38
CA LYS A 460 3.75 6.15 -22.07
C LYS A 460 4.27 5.20 -21.01
N ARG A 461 4.26 3.91 -21.29
CA ARG A 461 4.85 2.84 -20.49
C ARG A 461 5.01 1.57 -21.31
N SER A 462 5.93 0.72 -20.90
CA SER A 462 6.16 -0.60 -21.47
C SER A 462 5.95 -1.70 -20.43
N ALA A 463 5.73 -2.93 -20.88
CA ALA A 463 5.62 -4.10 -20.03
C ALA A 463 6.34 -5.30 -20.67
N LEU A 464 7.34 -5.84 -19.97
CA LEU A 464 7.95 -7.11 -20.33
C LEU A 464 7.01 -8.26 -19.92
N VAL A 465 6.67 -9.12 -20.86
CA VAL A 465 5.90 -10.35 -20.64
C VAL A 465 6.59 -11.53 -21.32
N GLY A 466 6.42 -12.72 -20.76
CA GLY A 466 6.88 -13.96 -21.35
C GLY A 466 5.70 -14.80 -21.80
N ILE A 467 5.77 -15.42 -22.98
CA ILE A 467 4.82 -16.38 -23.48
C ILE A 467 5.44 -17.76 -23.60
N GLY A 468 4.59 -18.81 -23.57
CA GLY A 468 5.05 -20.20 -23.63
C GLY A 468 5.43 -20.78 -22.25
N LEU A 469 6.18 -21.89 -22.27
CA LEU A 469 6.55 -22.64 -21.06
C LEU A 469 7.41 -21.79 -20.11
N ARG A 470 7.08 -21.81 -18.82
CA ARG A 470 7.73 -21.00 -17.78
C ARG A 470 9.26 -21.03 -17.77
N THR A 471 9.84 -22.16 -18.08
CA THR A 471 11.30 -22.36 -18.11
C THR A 471 11.96 -21.98 -19.43
N LYS A 472 11.18 -21.68 -20.49
CA LYS A 472 11.67 -21.37 -21.84
C LYS A 472 10.72 -20.40 -22.54
N GLN A 473 10.49 -19.25 -21.93
CA GLN A 473 9.57 -18.23 -22.45
C GLN A 473 10.19 -17.43 -23.60
N GLU A 474 9.35 -17.03 -24.56
CA GLU A 474 9.67 -15.98 -25.52
C GLU A 474 9.42 -14.61 -24.86
N PRO A 475 10.43 -13.71 -24.79
CA PRO A 475 10.27 -12.39 -24.22
C PRO A 475 9.61 -11.43 -25.23
N ILE A 476 8.54 -10.76 -24.79
CA ILE A 476 7.81 -9.75 -25.56
C ILE A 476 7.77 -8.44 -24.78
N ILE A 477 7.99 -7.34 -25.44
CA ILE A 477 7.67 -6.01 -24.93
C ILE A 477 6.29 -5.59 -25.46
N VAL A 478 5.39 -5.27 -24.54
CA VAL A 478 4.12 -4.63 -24.87
C VAL A 478 4.26 -3.12 -24.58
N ILE A 479 3.78 -2.29 -25.49
CA ILE A 479 3.88 -0.83 -25.42
C ILE A 479 2.49 -0.21 -25.29
N GLU A 480 2.31 0.66 -24.28
CA GLU A 480 1.21 1.61 -24.22
C GLU A 480 1.71 2.94 -24.80
N PRO A 481 1.21 3.41 -25.96
CA PRO A 481 1.66 4.67 -26.54
C PRO A 481 1.09 5.87 -25.77
N THR A 482 1.79 7.01 -25.84
CA THR A 482 1.29 8.29 -25.33
C THR A 482 0.02 8.74 -26.03
N ASN A 483 -0.05 8.49 -27.35
CA ASN A 483 -1.23 8.75 -28.18
C ASN A 483 -1.74 7.46 -28.83
N PRO A 484 -2.86 6.89 -28.38
CA PRO A 484 -3.44 5.67 -28.96
C PRO A 484 -3.82 5.78 -30.43
N ASN A 485 -4.04 6.99 -30.97
CA ASN A 485 -4.37 7.18 -32.40
C ASN A 485 -3.22 6.78 -33.34
N ARG A 486 -1.98 6.72 -32.85
CA ARG A 486 -0.85 6.21 -33.63
C ARG A 486 -1.03 4.75 -34.06
N LEU A 487 -1.84 3.99 -33.35
CA LEU A 487 -2.12 2.57 -33.68
C LEU A 487 -3.04 2.41 -34.88
N LYS A 488 -3.65 3.50 -35.39
CA LYS A 488 -4.59 3.45 -36.52
C LYS A 488 -3.90 3.47 -37.89
N SER A 489 -2.65 3.91 -37.98
CA SER A 489 -1.88 3.97 -39.22
C SER A 489 -0.79 2.91 -39.23
N SER A 490 -0.85 1.98 -40.20
CA SER A 490 0.16 0.92 -40.34
C SER A 490 1.56 1.47 -40.60
N VAL A 491 1.70 2.55 -41.36
CA VAL A 491 2.98 3.20 -41.67
C VAL A 491 3.62 3.76 -40.39
N VAL A 492 2.82 4.52 -39.60
CA VAL A 492 3.28 5.11 -38.34
C VAL A 492 3.64 4.02 -37.34
N LEU A 493 2.83 2.96 -37.28
CA LEU A 493 3.03 1.83 -36.39
C LEU A 493 4.32 1.06 -36.71
N ASN A 494 4.57 0.79 -37.99
CA ASN A 494 5.79 0.08 -38.43
C ASN A 494 7.04 0.90 -38.11
N LYS A 495 7.05 2.20 -38.42
CA LYS A 495 8.16 3.08 -38.06
C LYS A 495 8.41 3.10 -36.55
N PHE A 496 7.35 3.24 -35.76
CA PHE A 496 7.44 3.22 -34.29
C PHE A 496 8.01 1.89 -33.77
N LYS A 497 7.61 0.77 -34.38
CA LYS A 497 8.13 -0.55 -34.05
C LYS A 497 9.63 -0.68 -34.38
N GLU A 498 10.06 -0.16 -35.52
CA GLU A 498 11.48 -0.14 -35.93
C GLU A 498 12.33 0.67 -34.97
N GLU A 499 11.90 1.89 -34.62
CA GLU A 499 12.57 2.75 -33.64
C GLU A 499 12.74 2.06 -32.27
N LEU A 500 11.71 1.36 -31.81
CA LEU A 500 11.77 0.60 -30.57
C LEU A 500 12.67 -0.63 -30.64
N LEU A 501 12.66 -1.35 -31.77
CA LEU A 501 13.58 -2.47 -31.98
C LEU A 501 15.04 -2.01 -32.01
N GLU A 502 15.32 -0.91 -32.71
CA GLU A 502 16.67 -0.30 -32.71
C GLU A 502 17.08 0.08 -31.28
N LEU A 503 16.19 0.75 -30.53
CA LEU A 503 16.46 1.10 -29.13
C LEU A 503 16.78 -0.14 -28.29
N GLY A 504 16.01 -1.23 -28.47
CA GLY A 504 16.19 -2.50 -27.75
C GLY A 504 17.51 -3.21 -28.06
N THR A 505 18.10 -3.00 -29.25
CA THR A 505 19.37 -3.64 -29.63
C THR A 505 20.61 -2.95 -29.02
N LYS A 506 20.47 -1.71 -28.54
CA LYS A 506 21.59 -0.91 -28.00
C LYS A 506 22.13 -1.42 -26.66
N THR A 507 21.47 -2.39 -26.03
CA THR A 507 21.89 -2.94 -24.73
C THR A 507 21.73 -4.45 -24.67
N ALA A 508 22.70 -5.13 -24.01
CA ALA A 508 22.63 -6.57 -23.74
C ALA A 508 21.40 -7.00 -22.93
N LEU A 509 20.79 -6.07 -22.18
CA LEU A 509 19.56 -6.32 -21.41
C LEU A 509 18.39 -6.71 -22.32
N THR A 510 18.20 -5.98 -23.42
CA THR A 510 16.99 -6.04 -24.26
C THR A 510 17.23 -6.59 -25.67
N GLN A 511 18.48 -6.79 -26.09
CA GLN A 511 18.84 -7.25 -27.45
C GLN A 511 18.18 -8.59 -27.85
N SER A 512 17.82 -9.43 -26.87
CA SER A 512 17.11 -10.70 -27.11
C SER A 512 15.60 -10.54 -27.33
N ILE A 513 15.04 -9.36 -27.09
CA ILE A 513 13.62 -9.09 -27.27
C ILE A 513 13.39 -8.67 -28.72
N LYS A 514 12.77 -9.55 -29.52
CA LYS A 514 12.55 -9.35 -30.95
C LYS A 514 11.09 -9.03 -31.29
N LYS A 515 10.16 -9.29 -30.37
CA LYS A 515 8.73 -9.09 -30.58
C LYS A 515 8.23 -7.90 -29.76
N ILE A 516 7.65 -6.91 -30.45
CA ILE A 516 7.02 -5.73 -29.86
C ILE A 516 5.55 -5.74 -30.25
N LEU A 517 4.68 -5.58 -29.24
CA LEU A 517 3.25 -5.49 -29.41
C LEU A 517 2.74 -4.17 -28.84
N PHE A 518 1.63 -3.69 -29.34
CA PHE A 518 1.02 -2.44 -28.90
C PHE A 518 -0.34 -2.68 -28.27
N TYR A 519 -0.57 -2.08 -27.10
CA TYR A 519 -1.84 -2.18 -26.38
C TYR A 519 -2.36 -0.78 -26.06
N PRO A 520 -3.58 -0.40 -26.46
CA PRO A 520 -4.05 0.99 -26.41
C PRO A 520 -4.02 1.62 -25.02
N LYS A 521 -4.36 0.83 -23.97
CA LYS A 521 -4.39 1.26 -22.57
C LYS A 521 -4.20 0.05 -21.67
N PHE A 522 -3.09 0.01 -20.93
CA PHE A 522 -2.74 -1.14 -20.08
C PHE A 522 -3.79 -1.45 -19.01
N PRO A 523 -4.03 -2.75 -18.76
CA PRO A 523 -4.75 -3.18 -17.57
C PRO A 523 -3.87 -2.96 -16.34
N VAL A 524 -4.25 -2.01 -15.49
CA VAL A 524 -3.51 -1.63 -14.28
C VAL A 524 -4.40 -1.73 -13.06
N ASP A 525 -3.78 -1.86 -11.89
CA ASP A 525 -4.43 -1.66 -10.61
C ASP A 525 -4.94 -0.21 -10.53
N VAL A 526 -6.24 -0.05 -10.33
CA VAL A 526 -6.93 1.24 -10.32
C VAL A 526 -6.37 2.16 -9.24
N ARG A 527 -5.97 1.59 -8.08
CA ARG A 527 -5.48 2.32 -6.92
C ARG A 527 -4.11 2.94 -7.12
N HIS A 528 -3.18 2.19 -7.71
CA HIS A 528 -1.80 2.67 -7.89
C HIS A 528 -1.54 3.21 -9.30
N ASN A 529 -2.41 2.88 -10.26
CA ASN A 529 -2.26 3.17 -11.71
C ASN A 529 -0.86 2.82 -12.27
N ALA A 530 -0.08 2.06 -11.53
CA ALA A 530 1.30 1.71 -11.82
C ALA A 530 1.53 0.19 -11.83
N LYS A 531 0.75 -0.57 -11.05
CA LYS A 531 0.86 -2.04 -11.05
C LYS A 531 0.19 -2.61 -12.29
N ILE A 532 0.98 -2.93 -13.29
CA ILE A 532 0.51 -3.52 -14.55
C ILE A 532 0.13 -4.99 -14.30
N TYR A 533 -1.06 -5.41 -14.75
CA TYR A 533 -1.48 -6.81 -14.75
C TYR A 533 -0.83 -7.55 -15.94
N ARG A 534 0.46 -7.89 -15.78
CA ARG A 534 1.28 -8.54 -16.83
C ARG A 534 0.73 -9.89 -17.23
N GLU A 535 0.08 -10.61 -16.34
CA GLU A 535 -0.58 -11.88 -16.62
C GLU A 535 -1.68 -11.72 -17.67
N LYS A 536 -2.46 -10.63 -17.60
CA LYS A 536 -3.47 -10.31 -18.59
C LYS A 536 -2.85 -9.95 -19.94
N LEU A 537 -1.73 -9.21 -19.91
CA LEU A 537 -1.00 -8.86 -21.13
C LEU A 537 -0.32 -10.08 -21.75
N SER A 538 0.22 -11.02 -20.95
CA SER A 538 0.80 -12.27 -21.43
C SER A 538 -0.24 -13.12 -22.15
N LEU A 539 -1.40 -13.37 -21.52
CA LEU A 539 -2.53 -14.12 -22.12
C LEU A 539 -3.09 -13.45 -23.38
N TRP A 540 -3.04 -12.12 -23.44
CA TRP A 540 -3.42 -11.40 -24.66
C TRP A 540 -2.33 -11.55 -25.74
N ALA A 541 -1.05 -11.42 -25.38
CA ALA A 541 0.07 -11.51 -26.31
C ALA A 541 0.22 -12.89 -26.94
N GLU A 542 -0.20 -13.97 -26.25
CA GLU A 542 -0.25 -15.34 -26.80
C GLU A 542 -1.22 -15.49 -27.98
N LYS A 543 -2.17 -14.58 -28.10
CA LYS A 543 -3.21 -14.60 -29.17
C LYS A 543 -2.85 -13.70 -30.36
N GLN A 544 -1.73 -12.97 -30.28
CA GLN A 544 -1.23 -12.09 -31.34
C GLN A 544 -0.10 -12.78 -32.13
#